data_a8684b082a5c01b0863434300a71193a
#
_entry.id   a8684b082a5c01b0863434300a71193a
#
_cell.length_a   1.000
_cell.length_b   1.000
_cell.length_c   1.000
_cell.angle_alpha   90.00
_cell.angle_beta   90.00
_cell.angle_gamma   90.00
#
_symmetry.space_group_name_H-M   'P 1'
#
loop_
_entity.id
_entity.type
_entity.pdbx_description
1 polymer ?
#
loop_
_entity_poly.entity_id
_entity_poly.type
_entity_poly.pdbx_seq_one_letter_code
_entity_poly.pdbx_strand_id
1 'polypeptide(L)'
;MPIYGGTSMNERDLQVLEQYPFSVNASWRVRGAFLLDSSEGRLLIREFSGSAAKVEKEQQLLAHLKACGHRTDQIIADAEGRLVTVYREYLNYLVKESPEGRECDTRSESEILAAVSLLAALHRDMKQVPGFERKDVERLAGIDAREELARHNQELRKIYTFVRRKNRKNEFEAAYIQCFSSIREEA
;
A
#
# COMPACT_ATOMS: atom_id res chain seq x y z
N MET A 1 -1.13 -10.79 -1.69
CA MET A 1 -2.22 -9.98 -1.11
C MET A 1 -2.14 -10.09 0.39
N PRO A 2 -1.80 -9.05 1.13
CA PRO A 2 -1.93 -9.09 2.57
C PRO A 2 -3.43 -9.10 2.89
N ILE A 3 -3.86 -10.11 3.63
CA ILE A 3 -5.20 -10.19 4.21
C ILE A 3 -5.22 -9.17 5.35
N TYR A 4 -5.51 -7.92 5.05
CA TYR A 4 -5.87 -6.95 6.06
C TYR A 4 -7.30 -7.27 6.48
N GLY A 5 -7.43 -8.02 7.57
CA GLY A 5 -8.65 -8.10 8.36
C GLY A 5 -8.89 -6.76 9.06
N GLY A 6 -9.12 -5.71 8.29
CA GLY A 6 -9.58 -4.44 8.79
C GLY A 6 -11.09 -4.42 8.79
N THR A 7 -11.70 -4.12 9.92
CA THR A 7 -13.10 -3.77 10.04
C THR A 7 -13.37 -2.65 9.02
N SER A 8 -14.35 -2.87 8.15
CA SER A 8 -14.66 -1.90 7.09
C SER A 8 -15.16 -0.60 7.73
N MET A 9 -14.44 0.50 7.53
CA MET A 9 -14.84 1.85 7.93
C MET A 9 -16.30 2.12 7.52
N ASN A 10 -17.11 2.65 8.44
CA ASN A 10 -18.52 2.98 8.21
C ASN A 10 -18.69 4.47 7.94
N GLU A 11 -19.79 4.85 7.26
CA GLU A 11 -20.13 6.27 7.06
C GLU A 11 -20.26 7.06 8.37
N ARG A 12 -20.68 6.41 9.45
CA ARG A 12 -20.76 7.02 10.79
C ARG A 12 -19.39 7.44 11.34
N ASP A 13 -18.33 6.83 10.85
CA ASP A 13 -16.97 7.12 11.29
C ASP A 13 -16.39 8.35 10.59
N LEU A 14 -17.04 8.87 9.54
CA LEU A 14 -16.67 10.13 8.89
C LEU A 14 -16.76 11.35 9.83
N GLN A 15 -17.44 11.25 10.97
CA GLN A 15 -17.40 12.28 12.02
C GLN A 15 -15.98 12.53 12.58
N VAL A 16 -15.05 11.59 12.41
CA VAL A 16 -13.62 11.82 12.73
C VAL A 16 -13.04 13.00 11.95
N LEU A 17 -13.60 13.33 10.78
CA LEU A 17 -13.15 14.43 9.93
C LEU A 17 -13.37 15.81 10.56
N GLU A 18 -14.23 15.93 11.57
CA GLU A 18 -14.40 17.16 12.37
C GLU A 18 -13.13 17.54 13.14
N GLN A 19 -12.20 16.59 13.32
CA GLN A 19 -10.91 16.84 13.97
C GLN A 19 -9.84 17.40 13.00
N TYR A 20 -10.16 17.55 11.71
CA TYR A 20 -9.21 18.03 10.70
C TYR A 20 -9.49 19.48 10.30
N PRO A 21 -8.44 20.25 9.90
CA PRO A 21 -8.56 21.67 9.58
C PRO A 21 -9.08 21.93 8.15
N PHE A 22 -9.84 21.01 7.56
CA PHE A 22 -10.41 21.15 6.24
C PHE A 22 -11.91 20.82 6.24
N SER A 23 -12.64 21.30 5.25
CA SER A 23 -14.05 20.96 5.01
C SER A 23 -14.17 19.90 3.93
N VAL A 24 -15.15 19.00 4.07
CA VAL A 24 -15.46 17.95 3.10
C VAL A 24 -16.75 18.30 2.36
N ASN A 25 -16.66 18.36 1.03
CA ASN A 25 -17.80 18.65 0.14
C ASN A 25 -18.55 17.36 -0.24
N ALA A 26 -17.82 16.28 -0.49
CA ALA A 26 -18.36 14.98 -0.85
C ALA A 26 -17.43 13.83 -0.43
N SER A 27 -18.00 12.64 -0.28
CA SER A 27 -17.24 11.44 0.04
C SER A 27 -17.76 10.24 -0.74
N TRP A 28 -16.85 9.35 -1.15
CA TRP A 28 -17.17 8.10 -1.86
C TRP A 28 -16.44 6.92 -1.22
N ARG A 29 -17.16 5.83 -1.06
CA ARG A 29 -16.56 4.60 -0.55
C ARG A 29 -15.69 3.94 -1.62
N VAL A 30 -14.45 3.65 -1.25
CA VAL A 30 -13.48 2.88 -2.03
C VAL A 30 -13.03 1.67 -1.20
N ARG A 31 -12.19 0.80 -1.76
CA ARG A 31 -11.74 -0.44 -1.07
C ARG A 31 -11.17 -0.17 0.33
N GLY A 32 -11.97 -0.37 1.39
CA GLY A 32 -11.55 -0.23 2.78
C GLY A 32 -11.28 1.20 3.26
N ALA A 33 -11.69 2.22 2.47
CA ALA A 33 -11.43 3.62 2.74
C ALA A 33 -12.58 4.50 2.22
N PHE A 34 -12.50 5.82 2.44
CA PHE A 34 -13.30 6.81 1.75
C PHE A 34 -12.40 7.80 1.03
N LEU A 35 -12.74 8.07 -0.23
CA LEU A 35 -12.19 9.16 -1.00
C LEU A 35 -13.02 10.41 -0.68
N LEU A 36 -12.34 11.53 -0.43
CA LEU A 36 -12.94 12.79 -0.02
C LEU A 36 -12.64 13.85 -1.08
N ASP A 37 -13.64 14.64 -1.41
CA ASP A 37 -13.48 15.94 -2.04
C ASP A 37 -13.51 16.99 -0.94
N SER A 38 -12.43 17.74 -0.78
CA SER A 38 -12.24 18.67 0.33
C SER A 38 -11.72 20.02 -0.11
N SER A 39 -11.71 21.00 0.81
CA SER A 39 -11.09 22.32 0.57
C SER A 39 -9.59 22.24 0.27
N GLU A 40 -8.91 21.17 0.71
CA GLU A 40 -7.48 20.91 0.45
C GLU A 40 -7.26 19.98 -0.76
N GLY A 41 -8.31 19.76 -1.57
CA GLY A 41 -8.27 18.86 -2.71
C GLY A 41 -8.76 17.45 -2.38
N ARG A 42 -8.30 16.49 -3.18
CA ARG A 42 -8.72 15.10 -3.04
C ARG A 42 -7.90 14.38 -1.99
N LEU A 43 -8.58 13.84 -0.97
CA LEU A 43 -7.98 13.13 0.17
C LEU A 43 -8.54 11.71 0.27
N LEU A 44 -7.79 10.84 0.93
CA LEU A 44 -8.20 9.46 1.25
C LEU A 44 -8.13 9.27 2.77
N ILE A 45 -9.24 8.85 3.39
CA ILE A 45 -9.26 8.45 4.80
C ILE A 45 -9.47 6.95 4.91
N ARG A 46 -8.70 6.32 5.80
CA ARG A 46 -8.82 4.89 6.12
C ARG A 46 -8.61 4.64 7.61
N GLU A 47 -9.19 3.55 8.08
CA GLU A 47 -8.83 2.99 9.37
C GLU A 47 -7.37 2.52 9.35
N PHE A 48 -6.67 2.75 10.47
CA PHE A 48 -5.25 2.46 10.60
C PHE A 48 -5.02 1.54 11.81
N SER A 49 -4.29 0.46 11.57
CA SER A 49 -3.81 -0.46 12.61
C SER A 49 -2.29 -0.51 12.58
N GLY A 50 -1.65 0.26 13.43
CA GLY A 50 -0.19 0.33 13.49
C GLY A 50 0.30 1.31 14.54
N SER A 51 1.63 1.49 14.63
CA SER A 51 2.22 2.44 15.58
C SER A 51 2.37 3.83 14.98
N ALA A 52 2.12 4.87 15.76
CA ALA A 52 2.34 6.26 15.38
C ALA A 52 3.80 6.49 14.94
N ALA A 53 4.77 5.89 15.60
CA ALA A 53 6.18 5.98 15.24
C ALA A 53 6.50 5.45 13.82
N LYS A 54 5.72 4.47 13.33
CA LYS A 54 5.84 4.02 11.93
C LYS A 54 5.33 5.09 10.97
N VAL A 55 4.21 5.71 11.31
CA VAL A 55 3.59 6.77 10.48
C VAL A 55 4.48 8.01 10.42
N GLU A 56 5.11 8.39 11.53
CA GLU A 56 6.08 9.50 11.56
C GLU A 56 7.26 9.25 10.61
N LYS A 57 7.81 8.03 10.61
CA LYS A 57 8.88 7.65 9.69
C LYS A 57 8.40 7.59 8.23
N GLU A 58 7.19 7.10 8.00
CA GLU A 58 6.56 7.13 6.68
C GLU A 58 6.42 8.57 6.17
N GLN A 59 5.95 9.49 7.02
CA GLN A 59 5.83 10.91 6.68
C GLN A 59 7.19 11.54 6.34
N GLN A 60 8.25 11.24 7.12
CA GLN A 60 9.61 11.72 6.82
C GLN A 60 10.09 11.23 5.44
N LEU A 61 9.84 9.95 5.11
CA LEU A 61 10.15 9.37 3.81
C LEU A 61 9.39 10.09 2.69
N LEU A 62 8.06 10.24 2.84
CA LEU A 62 7.22 10.89 1.84
C LEU A 62 7.61 12.35 1.61
N ALA A 63 7.94 13.08 2.68
CA ALA A 63 8.44 14.47 2.59
C ALA A 63 9.78 14.55 1.86
N HIS A 64 10.71 13.63 2.15
CA HIS A 64 11.98 13.53 1.43
C HIS A 64 11.77 13.28 -0.07
N LEU A 65 10.95 12.32 -0.42
CA LEU A 65 10.65 11.99 -1.82
C LEU A 65 9.97 13.15 -2.54
N LYS A 66 9.08 13.88 -1.88
CA LYS A 66 8.47 15.11 -2.41
C LYS A 66 9.53 16.18 -2.67
N ALA A 67 10.49 16.35 -1.77
CA ALA A 67 11.61 17.27 -1.95
C ALA A 67 12.55 16.86 -3.10
N CYS A 68 12.67 15.57 -3.40
CA CYS A 68 13.37 15.04 -4.58
C CYS A 68 12.57 15.18 -5.89
N GLY A 69 11.36 15.74 -5.84
CA GLY A 69 10.51 15.97 -7.01
C GLY A 69 9.54 14.82 -7.34
N HIS A 70 9.45 13.80 -6.49
CA HIS A 70 8.45 12.73 -6.68
C HIS A 70 7.05 13.21 -6.26
N ARG A 71 6.04 12.75 -6.97
CA ARG A 71 4.64 12.92 -6.59
C ARG A 71 4.27 11.83 -5.58
N THR A 72 4.05 12.24 -4.34
CA THR A 72 3.76 11.33 -3.23
C THR A 72 2.49 11.74 -2.50
N ASP A 73 1.81 10.78 -1.90
CA ASP A 73 0.64 10.96 -1.05
C ASP A 73 1.07 11.39 0.36
N GLN A 74 1.11 12.67 0.64
CA GLN A 74 1.47 13.18 1.97
C GLN A 74 0.37 12.84 2.99
N ILE A 75 0.78 12.57 4.24
CA ILE A 75 -0.14 12.37 5.35
C ILE A 75 -0.59 13.73 5.86
N ILE A 76 -1.89 13.90 6.05
CA ILE A 76 -2.51 15.13 6.56
C ILE A 76 -2.68 15.01 8.08
N ALA A 77 -2.08 15.93 8.81
CA ALA A 77 -2.24 16.02 10.26
C ALA A 77 -3.63 16.54 10.64
N ASP A 78 -4.15 16.11 11.78
CA ASP A 78 -5.35 16.69 12.37
C ASP A 78 -5.08 18.11 12.94
N ALA A 79 -6.11 18.75 13.48
CA ALA A 79 -6.01 20.11 14.04
C ALA A 79 -5.06 20.23 15.23
N GLU A 80 -4.72 19.11 15.88
CA GLU A 80 -3.75 19.06 16.99
C GLU A 80 -2.33 18.69 16.50
N GLY A 81 -2.14 18.51 15.20
CA GLY A 81 -0.85 18.16 14.58
C GLY A 81 -0.51 16.67 14.62
N ARG A 82 -1.46 15.79 14.96
CA ARG A 82 -1.25 14.33 14.99
C ARG A 82 -1.42 13.74 13.60
N LEU A 83 -0.54 12.86 13.20
CA LEU A 83 -0.64 12.12 11.94
C LEU A 83 -1.62 10.95 11.98
N VAL A 84 -1.87 10.42 13.18
CA VAL A 84 -2.87 9.38 13.43
C VAL A 84 -3.92 9.95 14.35
N THR A 85 -5.15 10.01 13.89
CA THR A 85 -6.26 10.58 14.64
C THR A 85 -7.04 9.49 15.34
N VAL A 86 -7.23 9.64 16.65
CA VAL A 86 -8.00 8.70 17.46
C VAL A 86 -9.47 9.13 17.48
N TYR A 87 -10.36 8.18 17.25
CA TYR A 87 -11.80 8.36 17.28
C TYR A 87 -12.46 7.32 18.18
N ARG A 88 -13.38 7.75 19.04
CA ARG A 88 -14.07 6.87 20.01
C ARG A 88 -13.12 6.02 20.87
N GLU A 89 -11.97 6.59 21.26
CA GLU A 89 -10.95 6.01 22.16
C GLU A 89 -10.14 4.82 21.61
N TYR A 90 -10.63 4.10 20.60
CA TYR A 90 -9.99 2.87 20.10
C TYR A 90 -9.84 2.77 18.58
N LEU A 91 -10.50 3.63 17.83
CA LEU A 91 -10.37 3.63 16.37
C LEU A 91 -9.32 4.67 15.96
N ASN A 92 -8.39 4.25 15.14
CA ASN A 92 -7.37 5.12 14.60
C ASN A 92 -7.61 5.33 13.11
N TYR A 93 -7.44 6.56 12.65
CA TYR A 93 -7.60 6.95 11.26
C TYR A 93 -6.38 7.67 10.74
N LEU A 94 -6.14 7.50 9.45
CA LEU A 94 -5.10 8.16 8.69
C LEU A 94 -5.72 8.84 7.47
N VAL A 95 -5.41 10.11 7.28
CA VAL A 95 -5.78 10.88 6.10
C VAL A 95 -4.53 11.15 5.27
N LYS A 96 -4.63 10.92 3.96
CA LYS A 96 -3.56 11.18 3.00
C LYS A 96 -4.06 11.98 1.82
N GLU A 97 -3.18 12.74 1.19
CA GLU A 97 -3.42 13.25 -0.16
C GLU A 97 -3.74 12.09 -1.11
N SER A 98 -4.65 12.30 -2.04
CA SER A 98 -4.94 11.36 -3.14
C SER A 98 -4.60 12.05 -4.47
N PRO A 99 -3.34 12.01 -4.89
CA PRO A 99 -2.91 12.69 -6.12
C PRO A 99 -3.64 12.12 -7.33
N GLU A 100 -4.04 12.98 -8.23
CA GLU A 100 -4.66 12.57 -9.48
C GLU A 100 -3.67 11.82 -10.35
N GLY A 101 -4.16 10.77 -10.98
CA GLY A 101 -3.36 9.93 -11.85
C GLY A 101 -4.23 8.90 -12.55
N ARG A 102 -3.65 8.20 -13.50
CA ARG A 102 -4.23 7.03 -14.13
C ARG A 102 -3.30 5.83 -14.00
N GLU A 103 -3.84 4.66 -14.14
CA GLU A 103 -3.03 3.45 -14.19
C GLU A 103 -2.14 3.43 -15.44
N CYS A 104 -0.96 2.83 -15.31
CA CYS A 104 -0.05 2.60 -16.41
C CYS A 104 -0.68 1.62 -17.41
N ASP A 105 -0.68 1.97 -18.68
CA ASP A 105 -1.06 1.02 -19.73
C ASP A 105 0.09 0.05 -19.98
N THR A 106 -0.06 -1.16 -19.47
CA THR A 106 0.94 -2.23 -19.61
C THR A 106 1.07 -2.78 -21.04
N ARG A 107 0.28 -2.27 -22.00
CA ARG A 107 0.43 -2.56 -23.43
C ARG A 107 1.26 -1.51 -24.16
N SER A 108 1.53 -0.38 -23.52
CA SER A 108 2.35 0.70 -24.07
C SER A 108 3.80 0.56 -23.60
N GLU A 109 4.70 0.24 -24.51
CA GLU A 109 6.14 0.12 -24.22
C GLU A 109 6.70 1.42 -23.61
N SER A 110 6.30 2.58 -24.12
CA SER A 110 6.75 3.88 -23.60
C SER A 110 6.30 4.13 -22.17
N GLU A 111 5.10 3.67 -21.79
CA GLU A 111 4.63 3.80 -20.41
C GLU A 111 5.32 2.82 -19.46
N ILE A 112 5.59 1.61 -19.92
CA ILE A 112 6.38 0.63 -19.16
C ILE A 112 7.79 1.19 -18.89
N LEU A 113 8.47 1.70 -19.91
CA LEU A 113 9.81 2.30 -19.76
C LEU A 113 9.78 3.51 -18.82
N ALA A 114 8.77 4.36 -18.91
CA ALA A 114 8.59 5.49 -18.01
C ALA A 114 8.37 5.02 -16.55
N ALA A 115 7.54 4.00 -16.33
CA ALA A 115 7.30 3.43 -15.01
C ALA A 115 8.58 2.81 -14.40
N VAL A 116 9.36 2.07 -15.19
CA VAL A 116 10.64 1.49 -14.76
C VAL A 116 11.65 2.58 -14.43
N SER A 117 11.73 3.64 -15.24
CA SER A 117 12.61 4.78 -15.01
C SER A 117 12.24 5.52 -13.73
N LEU A 118 10.94 5.74 -13.50
CA LEU A 118 10.43 6.33 -12.26
C LEU A 118 10.77 5.47 -11.04
N LEU A 119 10.57 4.15 -11.13
CA LEU A 119 10.91 3.21 -10.05
C LEU A 119 12.41 3.22 -9.74
N ALA A 120 13.28 3.27 -10.77
CA ALA A 120 14.73 3.38 -10.58
C ALA A 120 15.15 4.68 -9.90
N ALA A 121 14.52 5.82 -10.27
CA ALA A 121 14.74 7.10 -9.62
C ALA A 121 14.29 7.07 -8.14
N LEU A 122 13.10 6.52 -7.88
CA LEU A 122 12.57 6.34 -6.53
C LEU A 122 13.52 5.51 -5.66
N HIS A 123 13.98 4.36 -6.15
CA HIS A 123 14.93 3.50 -5.43
C HIS A 123 16.26 4.21 -5.13
N ARG A 124 16.76 5.03 -6.05
CA ARG A 124 17.97 5.80 -5.83
C ARG A 124 17.78 6.80 -4.69
N ASP A 125 16.67 7.54 -4.70
CA ASP A 125 16.41 8.61 -3.76
C ASP A 125 16.01 8.08 -2.37
N MET A 126 15.44 6.86 -2.31
CA MET A 126 15.17 6.14 -1.05
C MET A 126 16.43 5.61 -0.34
N LYS A 127 17.57 5.49 -1.02
CA LYS A 127 18.80 4.98 -0.39
C LYS A 127 19.42 5.93 0.65
N GLN A 128 19.12 7.22 0.57
CA GLN A 128 19.74 8.25 1.41
C GLN A 128 18.69 9.18 2.02
N VAL A 129 17.74 8.61 2.74
CA VAL A 129 16.75 9.41 3.47
C VAL A 129 17.38 10.01 4.72
N PRO A 130 17.42 11.34 4.87
CA PRO A 130 18.01 11.97 6.04
C PRO A 130 17.32 11.52 7.35
N GLY A 131 18.11 11.21 8.37
CA GLY A 131 17.60 10.80 9.68
C GLY A 131 17.04 9.37 9.74
N PHE A 132 17.25 8.55 8.68
CA PHE A 132 16.91 7.13 8.70
C PHE A 132 18.12 6.29 9.14
N GLU A 133 17.85 5.39 10.08
CA GLU A 133 18.76 4.33 10.48
C GLU A 133 18.28 2.99 9.91
N ARG A 134 19.15 1.97 9.94
CA ARG A 134 18.80 0.62 9.47
C ARG A 134 17.52 0.07 10.13
N LYS A 135 17.36 0.30 11.43
CA LYS A 135 16.14 -0.11 12.16
C LYS A 135 14.85 0.56 11.66
N ASP A 136 14.95 1.79 11.14
CA ASP A 136 13.79 2.50 10.57
C ASP A 136 13.38 1.88 9.24
N VAL A 137 14.36 1.51 8.41
CA VAL A 137 14.12 0.79 7.15
C VAL A 137 13.48 -0.57 7.42
N GLU A 138 14.02 -1.35 8.35
CA GLU A 138 13.46 -2.65 8.75
C GLU A 138 12.03 -2.51 9.29
N ARG A 139 11.74 -1.44 10.04
CA ARG A 139 10.39 -1.17 10.56
C ARG A 139 9.38 -0.80 9.46
N LEU A 140 9.79 -0.03 8.46
CA LEU A 140 8.92 0.36 7.34
C LEU A 140 8.74 -0.76 6.33
N ALA A 141 9.81 -1.48 5.99
CA ALA A 141 9.78 -2.56 5.01
C ALA A 141 8.85 -3.72 5.45
N GLY A 142 8.66 -3.91 6.76
CA GLY A 142 7.80 -4.96 7.28
C GLY A 142 8.41 -6.35 7.08
N ILE A 143 7.75 -7.24 6.35
CA ILE A 143 8.21 -8.60 6.07
C ILE A 143 9.34 -8.55 5.04
N ASP A 144 10.42 -9.31 5.26
CA ASP A 144 11.46 -9.50 4.26
C ASP A 144 10.85 -10.12 2.99
N ALA A 145 11.02 -9.43 1.87
CA ALA A 145 10.50 -9.88 0.57
C ALA A 145 11.02 -11.28 0.21
N ARG A 146 12.22 -11.66 0.65
CA ARG A 146 12.79 -13.00 0.46
C ARG A 146 12.03 -14.05 1.25
N GLU A 147 11.67 -13.77 2.49
CA GLU A 147 10.88 -14.69 3.32
C GLU A 147 9.47 -14.85 2.76
N GLU A 148 8.87 -13.76 2.30
CA GLU A 148 7.56 -13.78 1.67
C GLU A 148 7.58 -14.60 0.36
N LEU A 149 8.56 -14.37 -0.49
CA LEU A 149 8.75 -15.13 -1.72
C LEU A 149 8.98 -16.62 -1.44
N ALA A 150 9.84 -16.96 -0.47
CA ALA A 150 10.09 -18.34 -0.06
C ALA A 150 8.82 -19.02 0.45
N ARG A 151 7.97 -18.30 1.22
CA ARG A 151 6.67 -18.79 1.68
C ARG A 151 5.73 -19.06 0.51
N HIS A 152 5.59 -18.13 -0.42
CA HIS A 152 4.75 -18.29 -1.60
C HIS A 152 5.23 -19.46 -2.49
N ASN A 153 6.53 -19.62 -2.69
CA ASN A 153 7.09 -20.75 -3.41
C ASN A 153 6.78 -22.10 -2.71
N GLN A 154 6.77 -22.10 -1.40
CA GLN A 154 6.40 -23.29 -0.64
C GLN A 154 4.89 -23.61 -0.78
N GLU A 155 4.03 -22.59 -0.80
CA GLU A 155 2.60 -22.73 -1.05
C GLU A 155 2.33 -23.27 -2.48
N LEU A 156 2.98 -22.71 -3.48
CA LEU A 156 2.89 -23.20 -4.86
C LEU A 156 3.30 -24.69 -4.97
N ARG A 157 4.36 -25.11 -4.31
CA ARG A 157 4.77 -26.54 -4.26
C ARG A 157 3.73 -27.43 -3.61
N LYS A 158 3.08 -26.96 -2.54
CA LYS A 158 1.98 -27.71 -1.86
C LYS A 158 0.79 -27.86 -2.80
N ILE A 159 0.40 -26.77 -3.49
CA ILE A 159 -0.68 -26.78 -4.48
C ILE A 159 -0.34 -27.75 -5.62
N TYR A 160 0.86 -27.67 -6.18
CA TYR A 160 1.32 -28.59 -7.23
C TYR A 160 1.20 -30.05 -6.80
N THR A 161 1.68 -30.38 -5.60
CA THR A 161 1.63 -31.74 -5.06
C THR A 161 0.18 -32.22 -4.88
N PHE A 162 -0.69 -31.34 -4.39
CA PHE A 162 -2.11 -31.62 -4.24
C PHE A 162 -2.79 -31.88 -5.59
N VAL A 163 -2.62 -30.97 -6.55
CA VAL A 163 -3.23 -31.06 -7.88
C VAL A 163 -2.71 -32.28 -8.64
N ARG A 164 -1.40 -32.59 -8.54
CA ARG A 164 -0.80 -33.77 -9.18
C ARG A 164 -1.44 -35.09 -8.73
N ARG A 165 -1.86 -35.19 -7.47
CA ARG A 165 -2.48 -36.39 -6.88
C ARG A 165 -3.95 -36.56 -7.25
N LYS A 166 -4.63 -35.53 -7.80
CA LYS A 166 -6.04 -35.63 -8.20
C LYS A 166 -6.20 -36.60 -9.37
N ASN A 167 -7.19 -37.49 -9.26
CA ASN A 167 -7.54 -38.43 -10.34
C ASN A 167 -8.16 -37.72 -11.55
N ARG A 168 -8.98 -36.69 -11.28
CA ARG A 168 -9.59 -35.83 -12.31
C ARG A 168 -9.12 -34.41 -12.13
N LYS A 169 -8.58 -33.81 -13.19
CA LYS A 169 -8.10 -32.44 -13.22
C LYS A 169 -8.97 -31.64 -14.17
N ASN A 170 -9.28 -30.40 -13.81
CA ASN A 170 -9.86 -29.44 -14.75
C ASN A 170 -8.75 -28.86 -15.67
N GLU A 171 -9.18 -28.09 -16.69
CA GLU A 171 -8.25 -27.50 -17.66
C GLU A 171 -7.19 -26.60 -17.01
N PHE A 172 -7.58 -25.77 -16.04
CA PHE A 172 -6.65 -24.93 -15.29
C PHE A 172 -5.60 -25.76 -14.53
N GLU A 173 -6.03 -26.80 -13.82
CA GLU A 173 -5.15 -27.68 -13.07
C GLU A 173 -4.17 -28.43 -13.96
N ALA A 174 -4.61 -28.84 -15.16
CA ALA A 174 -3.75 -29.48 -16.16
C ALA A 174 -2.70 -28.50 -16.70
N ALA A 175 -3.11 -27.29 -17.05
CA ALA A 175 -2.20 -26.22 -17.49
C ALA A 175 -1.20 -25.83 -16.39
N TYR A 176 -1.67 -25.72 -15.14
CA TYR A 176 -0.81 -25.42 -14.01
C TYR A 176 0.32 -26.44 -13.82
N ILE A 177 0.01 -27.75 -13.95
CA ILE A 177 1.03 -28.80 -13.85
C ILE A 177 2.05 -28.69 -14.98
N GLN A 178 1.62 -28.39 -16.20
CA GLN A 178 2.51 -28.25 -17.36
C GLN A 178 3.47 -27.07 -17.21
N CYS A 179 2.98 -25.94 -16.70
CA CYS A 179 3.77 -24.71 -16.56
C CYS A 179 4.59 -24.65 -15.24
N PHE A 180 4.35 -25.55 -14.28
CA PHE A 180 4.92 -25.43 -12.94
C PHE A 180 6.44 -25.44 -12.89
N SER A 181 7.12 -26.20 -13.77
CA SER A 181 8.58 -26.23 -13.85
C SER A 181 9.14 -24.86 -14.27
N SER A 182 8.57 -24.24 -15.31
CA SER A 182 8.97 -22.91 -15.75
C SER A 182 8.73 -21.85 -14.71
N ILE A 183 7.55 -21.85 -14.07
CA ILE A 183 7.24 -20.93 -12.96
C ILE A 183 8.25 -21.07 -11.82
N ARG A 184 8.69 -22.29 -11.52
CA ARG A 184 9.65 -22.55 -10.44
C ARG A 184 11.07 -22.10 -10.78
N GLU A 185 11.48 -22.13 -12.01
CA GLU A 185 12.80 -21.70 -12.47
C GLU A 185 12.95 -20.18 -12.47
N GLU A 186 11.84 -19.46 -12.68
CA GLU A 186 11.79 -17.99 -12.69
C GLU A 186 11.56 -17.35 -11.29
N ALA A 187 11.15 -18.12 -10.30
CA ALA A 187 10.82 -17.68 -8.93
C ALA A 187 11.97 -17.97 -7.95
#